data_fae599a15aff1204bdfcb1eb29e498c0
#
_entry.id   fae599a15aff1204bdfcb1eb29e498c0
#
_cell.length_a   1.000
_cell.length_b   1.000
_cell.length_c   1.000
_cell.angle_alpha   90.00
_cell.angle_beta   90.00
_cell.angle_gamma   90.00
#
_symmetry.space_group_name_H-M   'P 1'
#
loop_
_entity.id
_entity.type
_entity.pdbx_description
1 polymer ?
#
loop_
_entity_poly.entity_id
_entity_poly.type
_entity_poly.pdbx_seq_one_letter_code
_entity_poly.pdbx_strand_id
1 'polypeptide(L)'
;MKRIHFLQNISLALFGVSSVGFANETMKLKHPLSKQKNKNPIQLSLAQWSLNKSIHAGALNPYDFAKVASGLGFSGLEYVTQLYEDIYKAKDKSKAIQNFVDKSLAESLKYELKNVLIMIDEEGHLSNENETNRQLAVENHKVWIDAAAKLGCKAVRVNLYGSSNPQRWKEASVKSLMSLSAYAAKSNISILVENHGGLSSNAGLLMEVIHEVNLTNCGTLPDFGNFCIAKHGDTCVETYDKYKGVQEMMPKAQAVSAKSYDFDADGKETKIDYEWMLRIVREADYTGYIGIEYEGEHLAAEDGILHTKRLIEKYM
;
A
#
# COMPACT_ATOMS: atom_id res chain seq x y z
N MET A 1 71.54 -6.12 4.13
CA MET A 1 72.56 -5.65 3.17
C MET A 1 71.89 -4.75 2.13
N LYS A 2 72.49 -3.59 1.99
CA LYS A 2 72.38 -2.57 0.92
C LYS A 2 71.08 -1.75 0.80
N ARG A 3 71.24 -0.53 1.39
CA ARG A 3 70.68 0.78 1.01
C ARG A 3 71.06 1.12 -0.45
N ILE A 4 70.21 1.91 -1.12
CA ILE A 4 70.70 3.01 -1.97
C ILE A 4 69.59 4.12 -1.98
N HIS A 5 70.03 5.31 -1.55
CA HIS A 5 69.39 6.62 -1.72
C HIS A 5 69.50 7.08 -3.18
N PHE A 6 68.55 7.93 -3.64
CA PHE A 6 68.98 9.10 -4.46
C PHE A 6 68.06 10.29 -4.24
N LEU A 7 68.73 11.40 -4.07
CA LEU A 7 68.25 12.75 -3.67
C LEU A 7 68.00 13.66 -4.88
N GLN A 8 67.10 14.61 -4.66
CA GLN A 8 67.12 16.00 -5.08
C GLN A 8 66.92 16.35 -6.58
N ASN A 9 65.90 17.27 -6.81
CA ASN A 9 66.24 18.64 -7.22
C ASN A 9 65.10 19.58 -6.94
N ILE A 10 65.45 20.68 -6.18
CA ILE A 10 64.71 21.87 -5.89
C ILE A 10 64.91 22.87 -7.03
N SER A 11 63.83 23.53 -7.47
CA SER A 11 63.93 24.82 -8.17
C SER A 11 62.85 25.75 -7.68
N LEU A 12 63.27 26.73 -6.92
CA LEU A 12 62.52 27.98 -6.57
C LEU A 12 62.38 28.83 -7.82
N ALA A 13 61.17 29.38 -8.03
CA ALA A 13 60.96 30.63 -8.75
C ALA A 13 59.92 31.44 -8.02
N LEU A 14 60.37 32.50 -7.38
CA LEU A 14 59.58 33.64 -6.90
C LEU A 14 59.22 34.50 -8.11
N PHE A 15 57.97 35.00 -8.19
CA PHE A 15 57.62 36.39 -8.50
C PHE A 15 56.10 36.55 -8.68
N GLY A 16 55.56 37.59 -8.01
CA GLY A 16 54.37 38.30 -8.49
C GLY A 16 53.15 38.26 -7.60
N VAL A 17 53.10 39.16 -6.57
CA VAL A 17 51.89 39.55 -5.85
C VAL A 17 51.02 40.43 -6.77
N SER A 18 49.83 39.96 -7.11
CA SER A 18 48.78 40.81 -7.66
C SER A 18 47.49 40.51 -6.91
N SER A 19 47.05 41.47 -6.12
CA SER A 19 45.78 41.50 -5.42
C SER A 19 44.62 41.57 -6.43
N VAL A 20 43.85 40.49 -6.54
CA VAL A 20 42.57 40.52 -7.22
C VAL A 20 41.49 40.10 -6.20
N GLY A 21 40.53 40.99 -6.02
CA GLY A 21 39.48 40.87 -5.03
C GLY A 21 38.62 39.62 -5.29
N PHE A 22 38.39 38.88 -4.24
CA PHE A 22 37.39 37.80 -4.23
C PHE A 22 35.99 38.42 -4.13
N ALA A 23 35.28 38.51 -5.25
CA ALA A 23 33.85 38.65 -5.25
C ALA A 23 33.24 37.32 -4.85
N ASN A 24 32.56 37.27 -3.71
CA ASN A 24 31.74 36.14 -3.27
C ASN A 24 30.53 36.00 -4.23
N GLU A 25 30.68 35.24 -5.30
CA GLU A 25 29.52 34.72 -6.03
C GLU A 25 28.98 33.50 -5.30
N THR A 26 27.88 33.68 -4.56
CA THR A 26 27.02 32.60 -4.09
C THR A 26 26.46 31.87 -5.30
N MET A 27 27.06 30.74 -5.62
CA MET A 27 26.55 29.80 -6.61
C MET A 27 25.18 29.31 -6.14
N LYS A 28 24.09 29.97 -6.54
CA LYS A 28 22.73 29.42 -6.47
C LYS A 28 22.66 28.26 -7.46
N LEU A 29 22.81 27.05 -6.96
CA LEU A 29 22.44 25.85 -7.67
C LEU A 29 20.92 25.92 -7.97
N LYS A 30 20.60 26.48 -9.10
CA LYS A 30 19.28 26.28 -9.70
C LYS A 30 19.23 24.86 -10.25
N HIS A 31 18.73 23.92 -9.45
CA HIS A 31 18.20 22.68 -10.04
C HIS A 31 17.01 23.09 -10.92
N PRO A 32 17.04 22.82 -12.21
CA PRO A 32 15.83 22.94 -13.01
C PRO A 32 14.88 21.84 -12.55
N LEU A 33 13.81 22.23 -11.88
CA LEU A 33 12.64 21.39 -11.73
C LEU A 33 12.13 21.11 -13.15
N SER A 34 12.58 19.98 -13.74
CA SER A 34 11.98 19.48 -14.96
C SER A 34 10.55 19.08 -14.58
N LYS A 35 9.58 19.87 -14.97
CA LYS A 35 8.19 19.48 -15.00
C LYS A 35 8.03 18.39 -16.06
N GLN A 36 8.46 17.19 -15.75
CA GLN A 36 8.08 16.02 -16.52
C GLN A 36 6.62 15.74 -16.16
N LYS A 37 5.70 16.19 -17.02
CA LYS A 37 4.31 15.75 -16.94
C LYS A 37 4.32 14.22 -17.08
N ASN A 38 3.97 13.51 -16.02
CA ASN A 38 3.65 12.08 -16.13
C ASN A 38 2.67 11.92 -17.30
N LYS A 39 3.03 11.12 -18.29
CA LYS A 39 2.26 10.92 -19.50
C LYS A 39 1.02 10.06 -19.31
N ASN A 40 0.89 9.39 -18.17
CA ASN A 40 -0.26 8.56 -17.85
C ASN A 40 -1.14 9.25 -16.80
N PRO A 41 -2.45 9.35 -17.01
CA PRO A 41 -3.37 9.87 -16.02
C PRO A 41 -3.35 8.95 -14.78
N ILE A 42 -3.50 9.56 -13.61
CA ILE A 42 -3.63 8.85 -12.35
C ILE A 42 -4.84 7.91 -12.43
N GLN A 43 -4.65 6.66 -12.06
CA GLN A 43 -5.75 5.70 -11.97
C GLN A 43 -6.22 5.61 -10.51
N LEU A 44 -7.50 5.89 -10.28
CA LEU A 44 -8.10 5.84 -8.97
C LEU A 44 -9.02 4.64 -8.84
N SER A 45 -8.87 3.89 -7.77
CA SER A 45 -9.79 2.86 -7.30
C SER A 45 -10.47 3.30 -6.00
N LEU A 46 -11.62 2.74 -5.75
CA LEU A 46 -12.31 2.88 -4.47
C LEU A 46 -12.11 1.60 -3.66
N ALA A 47 -11.60 1.72 -2.43
CA ALA A 47 -11.62 0.65 -1.46
C ALA A 47 -13.03 0.54 -0.86
N GLN A 48 -13.64 -0.64 -0.97
CA GLN A 48 -15.00 -0.90 -0.49
C GLN A 48 -15.13 -0.64 1.01
N TRP A 49 -14.02 -0.74 1.76
CA TRP A 49 -13.99 -0.42 3.17
C TRP A 49 -14.45 1.00 3.51
N SER A 50 -14.28 1.96 2.61
CA SER A 50 -14.82 3.32 2.76
C SER A 50 -16.33 3.36 2.99
N LEU A 51 -17.05 2.30 2.59
CA LEU A 51 -18.51 2.17 2.69
C LEU A 51 -18.92 1.22 3.83
N ASN A 52 -17.97 0.74 4.66
CA ASN A 52 -18.20 -0.29 5.68
C ASN A 52 -19.34 0.04 6.62
N LYS A 53 -19.41 1.28 7.12
CA LYS A 53 -20.45 1.73 8.07
C LYS A 53 -21.86 1.59 7.47
N SER A 54 -22.05 1.98 6.21
CA SER A 54 -23.33 1.87 5.50
C SER A 54 -23.69 0.43 5.19
N ILE A 55 -22.71 -0.41 4.87
CA ILE A 55 -22.91 -1.85 4.61
C ILE A 55 -23.29 -2.58 5.90
N HIS A 56 -22.54 -2.38 6.99
CA HIS A 56 -22.83 -3.01 8.28
C HIS A 56 -24.18 -2.54 8.87
N ALA A 57 -24.58 -1.31 8.62
CA ALA A 57 -25.89 -0.80 9.00
C ALA A 57 -27.05 -1.35 8.14
N GLY A 58 -26.74 -2.11 7.08
CA GLY A 58 -27.72 -2.62 6.12
C GLY A 58 -28.32 -1.54 5.20
N ALA A 59 -27.78 -0.34 5.22
CA ALA A 59 -28.22 0.77 4.37
C ALA A 59 -27.70 0.66 2.93
N LEU A 60 -26.62 -0.09 2.72
CA LEU A 60 -26.03 -0.37 1.40
C LEU A 60 -25.80 -1.88 1.24
N ASN A 61 -26.25 -2.43 0.11
CA ASN A 61 -25.93 -3.80 -0.25
C ASN A 61 -24.48 -3.85 -0.78
N PRO A 62 -23.58 -4.73 -0.26
CA PRO A 62 -22.20 -4.81 -0.72
C PRO A 62 -22.06 -5.09 -2.22
N TYR A 63 -23.07 -5.73 -2.84
CA TYR A 63 -23.07 -5.98 -4.29
C TYR A 63 -23.40 -4.73 -5.14
N ASP A 64 -23.91 -3.64 -4.53
CA ASP A 64 -24.12 -2.36 -5.24
C ASP A 64 -22.82 -1.52 -5.34
N PHE A 65 -21.70 -2.06 -4.90
CA PHE A 65 -20.41 -1.36 -4.81
C PHE A 65 -19.97 -0.75 -6.15
N ALA A 66 -20.05 -1.49 -7.25
CA ALA A 66 -19.69 -0.99 -8.58
C ALA A 66 -20.54 0.21 -9.00
N LYS A 67 -21.84 0.18 -8.68
CA LYS A 67 -22.76 1.30 -8.95
C LYS A 67 -22.33 2.57 -8.20
N VAL A 68 -22.00 2.44 -6.90
CA VAL A 68 -21.55 3.56 -6.07
C VAL A 68 -20.23 4.11 -6.60
N ALA A 69 -19.24 3.25 -6.84
CA ALA A 69 -17.93 3.66 -7.35
C ALA A 69 -18.03 4.40 -8.69
N SER A 70 -18.85 3.89 -9.62
CA SER A 70 -19.13 4.54 -10.89
C SER A 70 -19.78 5.92 -10.70
N GLY A 71 -20.77 6.04 -9.80
CA GLY A 71 -21.44 7.30 -9.48
C GLY A 71 -20.48 8.36 -8.91
N LEU A 72 -19.43 7.94 -8.20
CA LEU A 72 -18.36 8.81 -7.67
C LEU A 72 -17.21 9.05 -8.66
N GLY A 73 -17.30 8.50 -9.88
CA GLY A 73 -16.32 8.69 -10.96
C GLY A 73 -14.99 7.98 -10.74
N PHE A 74 -15.03 6.76 -10.17
CA PHE A 74 -13.88 5.87 -10.09
C PHE A 74 -13.80 4.97 -11.33
N SER A 75 -12.58 4.47 -11.60
CA SER A 75 -12.31 3.51 -12.67
C SER A 75 -11.93 2.12 -12.18
N GLY A 76 -11.65 1.96 -10.87
CA GLY A 76 -11.21 0.72 -10.26
C GLY A 76 -11.95 0.38 -8.97
N LEU A 77 -12.05 -0.92 -8.69
CA LEU A 77 -12.73 -1.50 -7.53
C LEU A 77 -11.77 -2.34 -6.71
N GLU A 78 -11.75 -2.13 -5.38
CA GLU A 78 -11.02 -2.92 -4.41
C GLU A 78 -12.01 -3.52 -3.41
N TYR A 79 -12.28 -4.80 -3.54
CA TYR A 79 -13.25 -5.53 -2.73
C TYR A 79 -12.69 -5.89 -1.37
N VAL A 80 -13.55 -5.98 -0.34
CA VAL A 80 -13.19 -6.39 1.02
C VAL A 80 -14.03 -7.58 1.45
N THR A 81 -13.38 -8.73 1.71
CA THR A 81 -14.10 -10.00 1.93
C THR A 81 -15.04 -9.97 3.10
N GLN A 82 -14.66 -9.35 4.22
CA GLN A 82 -15.47 -9.32 5.45
C GLN A 82 -16.80 -8.57 5.32
N LEU A 83 -16.99 -7.78 4.26
CA LEU A 83 -18.25 -7.07 4.00
C LEU A 83 -19.33 -7.97 3.37
N TYR A 84 -18.99 -9.19 3.00
CA TYR A 84 -19.91 -10.17 2.40
C TYR A 84 -20.30 -11.24 3.43
N GLU A 85 -21.09 -10.84 4.43
CA GLU A 85 -21.53 -11.74 5.50
C GLU A 85 -22.25 -12.99 5.01
N ASP A 86 -22.94 -12.93 3.86
CA ASP A 86 -23.61 -14.05 3.24
C ASP A 86 -22.64 -15.19 2.90
N ILE A 87 -21.37 -14.88 2.59
CA ILE A 87 -20.33 -15.89 2.34
C ILE A 87 -19.95 -16.64 3.62
N TYR A 88 -19.75 -15.90 4.71
CA TYR A 88 -19.34 -16.48 6.00
C TYR A 88 -20.47 -17.23 6.70
N LYS A 89 -21.72 -16.86 6.44
CA LYS A 89 -22.93 -17.54 6.96
C LYS A 89 -23.36 -18.74 6.11
N ALA A 90 -22.79 -18.90 4.90
CA ALA A 90 -23.19 -19.95 3.97
C ALA A 90 -22.77 -21.36 4.44
N LYS A 91 -23.66 -22.35 4.26
CA LYS A 91 -23.32 -23.77 4.47
C LYS A 91 -22.29 -24.28 3.45
N ASP A 92 -22.33 -23.75 2.24
CA ASP A 92 -21.40 -24.02 1.14
C ASP A 92 -20.68 -22.73 0.78
N LYS A 93 -19.53 -22.51 1.44
CA LYS A 93 -18.70 -21.33 1.25
C LYS A 93 -18.18 -21.23 -0.19
N SER A 94 -17.87 -22.36 -0.83
CA SER A 94 -17.36 -22.38 -2.20
C SER A 94 -18.40 -21.85 -3.19
N LYS A 95 -19.65 -22.29 -3.06
CA LYS A 95 -20.76 -21.80 -3.87
C LYS A 95 -21.06 -20.32 -3.60
N ALA A 96 -20.97 -19.88 -2.35
CA ALA A 96 -21.19 -18.49 -1.98
C ALA A 96 -20.10 -17.57 -2.58
N ILE A 97 -18.84 -17.99 -2.56
CA ILE A 97 -17.73 -17.27 -3.21
C ILE A 97 -17.93 -17.23 -4.74
N GLN A 98 -18.39 -18.33 -5.37
CA GLN A 98 -18.69 -18.30 -6.80
C GLN A 98 -19.80 -17.29 -7.11
N ASN A 99 -20.88 -17.26 -6.30
CA ASN A 99 -21.94 -16.24 -6.45
C ASN A 99 -21.43 -14.81 -6.28
N PHE A 100 -20.49 -14.59 -5.34
CA PHE A 100 -19.82 -13.30 -5.18
C PHE A 100 -19.08 -12.89 -6.47
N VAL A 101 -18.30 -13.81 -7.04
CA VAL A 101 -17.56 -13.56 -8.29
C VAL A 101 -18.54 -13.23 -9.42
N ASP A 102 -19.59 -14.04 -9.61
CA ASP A 102 -20.54 -13.86 -10.71
C ASP A 102 -21.27 -12.52 -10.62
N LYS A 103 -21.76 -12.15 -9.43
CA LYS A 103 -22.45 -10.88 -9.20
C LYS A 103 -21.51 -9.69 -9.37
N SER A 104 -20.33 -9.74 -8.73
CA SER A 104 -19.38 -8.62 -8.77
C SER A 104 -18.82 -8.40 -10.17
N LEU A 105 -18.58 -9.48 -10.93
CA LEU A 105 -18.15 -9.39 -12.32
C LEU A 105 -19.25 -8.79 -13.21
N ALA A 106 -20.50 -9.22 -13.05
CA ALA A 106 -21.62 -8.68 -13.81
C ALA A 106 -21.79 -7.16 -13.55
N GLU A 107 -21.72 -6.74 -12.28
CA GLU A 107 -21.87 -5.30 -11.95
C GLU A 107 -20.66 -4.48 -12.40
N SER A 108 -19.42 -4.97 -12.25
CA SER A 108 -18.24 -4.25 -12.74
C SER A 108 -18.24 -4.07 -14.25
N LEU A 109 -18.67 -5.08 -15.00
CA LEU A 109 -18.82 -5.00 -16.47
C LEU A 109 -19.92 -4.02 -16.88
N LYS A 110 -21.05 -4.03 -16.19
CA LYS A 110 -22.18 -3.12 -16.44
C LYS A 110 -21.81 -1.65 -16.30
N TYR A 111 -20.92 -1.32 -15.36
CA TYR A 111 -20.42 0.04 -15.10
C TYR A 111 -19.05 0.31 -15.73
N GLU A 112 -18.52 -0.60 -16.54
CA GLU A 112 -17.22 -0.48 -17.24
C GLU A 112 -16.03 -0.22 -16.30
N LEU A 113 -16.07 -0.80 -15.07
CA LEU A 113 -15.04 -0.65 -14.05
C LEU A 113 -14.05 -1.81 -14.07
N LYS A 114 -12.80 -1.54 -13.63
CA LYS A 114 -11.77 -2.56 -13.48
C LYS A 114 -11.79 -3.13 -12.05
N ASN A 115 -11.80 -4.45 -11.95
CA ASN A 115 -11.56 -5.13 -10.68
C ASN A 115 -10.05 -5.10 -10.41
N VAL A 116 -9.61 -4.37 -9.41
CA VAL A 116 -8.19 -4.12 -9.12
C VAL A 116 -7.63 -5.22 -8.22
N LEU A 117 -8.23 -5.40 -7.05
CA LEU A 117 -7.82 -6.42 -6.09
C LEU A 117 -8.97 -6.83 -5.15
N ILE A 118 -8.73 -7.92 -4.41
CA ILE A 118 -9.55 -8.32 -3.25
C ILE A 118 -8.69 -8.18 -1.99
N MET A 119 -9.16 -7.44 -1.00
CA MET A 119 -8.62 -7.38 0.35
C MET A 119 -9.15 -8.57 1.14
N ILE A 120 -8.26 -9.47 1.54
CA ILE A 120 -8.64 -10.69 2.25
C ILE A 120 -8.52 -10.46 3.75
N ASP A 121 -9.67 -10.53 4.43
CA ASP A 121 -9.79 -10.46 5.88
C ASP A 121 -10.54 -11.69 6.41
N GLU A 122 -10.44 -11.98 7.72
CA GLU A 122 -11.16 -13.06 8.43
C GLU A 122 -10.80 -14.50 7.97
N GLU A 123 -9.69 -14.72 7.27
CA GLU A 123 -9.27 -16.04 6.78
C GLU A 123 -8.14 -16.69 7.62
N GLY A 124 -7.90 -16.16 8.82
CA GLY A 124 -6.88 -16.62 9.75
C GLY A 124 -5.56 -15.87 9.62
N HIS A 125 -4.63 -16.18 10.50
CA HIS A 125 -3.42 -15.41 10.72
C HIS A 125 -2.22 -16.01 9.97
N LEU A 126 -1.73 -15.32 8.96
CA LEU A 126 -0.60 -15.76 8.12
C LEU A 126 0.75 -15.77 8.84
N SER A 127 0.88 -15.02 9.94
CA SER A 127 2.10 -14.99 10.77
C SER A 127 1.93 -15.75 12.10
N ASN A 128 1.02 -16.74 12.13
CA ASN A 128 0.81 -17.57 13.29
C ASN A 128 2.03 -18.50 13.54
N GLU A 129 2.50 -18.55 14.79
CA GLU A 129 3.62 -19.41 15.18
C GLU A 129 3.27 -20.91 15.08
N ASN A 130 2.00 -21.24 15.34
CA ASN A 130 1.52 -22.61 15.19
C ASN A 130 1.41 -22.96 13.71
N GLU A 131 2.17 -23.96 13.28
CA GLU A 131 2.26 -24.41 11.89
C GLU A 131 0.89 -24.82 11.32
N THR A 132 0.11 -25.59 12.07
CA THR A 132 -1.20 -26.09 11.64
C THR A 132 -2.17 -24.94 11.38
N ASN A 133 -2.25 -23.98 12.31
CA ASN A 133 -3.13 -22.81 12.16
C ASN A 133 -2.67 -21.92 11.01
N ARG A 134 -1.36 -21.77 10.83
CA ARG A 134 -0.82 -20.99 9.73
C ARG A 134 -1.11 -21.63 8.37
N GLN A 135 -0.94 -22.95 8.26
CA GLN A 135 -1.25 -23.67 7.02
C GLN A 135 -2.75 -23.59 6.69
N LEU A 136 -3.63 -23.70 7.69
CA LEU A 136 -5.06 -23.50 7.49
C LEU A 136 -5.37 -22.11 6.96
N ALA A 137 -4.74 -21.06 7.53
CA ALA A 137 -4.88 -19.71 7.02
C ALA A 137 -4.42 -19.58 5.56
N VAL A 138 -3.27 -20.17 5.21
CA VAL A 138 -2.78 -20.21 3.82
C VAL A 138 -3.80 -20.87 2.89
N GLU A 139 -4.38 -22.02 3.25
CA GLU A 139 -5.39 -22.69 2.43
C GLU A 139 -6.66 -21.85 2.26
N ASN A 140 -7.11 -21.19 3.32
CA ASN A 140 -8.27 -20.31 3.27
C ASN A 140 -8.04 -19.11 2.31
N HIS A 141 -6.83 -18.52 2.30
CA HIS A 141 -6.48 -17.42 1.40
C HIS A 141 -6.43 -17.85 -0.08
N LYS A 142 -6.05 -19.11 -0.38
CA LYS A 142 -6.01 -19.62 -1.77
C LYS A 142 -7.34 -19.55 -2.49
N VAL A 143 -8.45 -19.76 -1.77
CA VAL A 143 -9.79 -19.70 -2.35
C VAL A 143 -10.10 -18.30 -2.87
N TRP A 144 -9.61 -17.26 -2.17
CA TRP A 144 -9.78 -15.88 -2.59
C TRP A 144 -8.82 -15.47 -3.70
N ILE A 145 -7.64 -16.10 -3.80
CA ILE A 145 -6.76 -15.94 -4.96
C ILE A 145 -7.45 -16.45 -6.23
N ASP A 146 -8.13 -17.61 -6.15
CA ASP A 146 -8.91 -18.17 -7.26
C ASP A 146 -10.09 -17.26 -7.61
N ALA A 147 -10.78 -16.70 -6.60
CA ALA A 147 -11.85 -15.72 -6.81
C ALA A 147 -11.34 -14.45 -7.49
N ALA A 148 -10.20 -13.91 -7.05
CA ALA A 148 -9.57 -12.74 -7.67
C ALA A 148 -9.22 -12.99 -9.13
N ALA A 149 -8.66 -14.15 -9.46
CA ALA A 149 -8.35 -14.53 -10.83
C ALA A 149 -9.60 -14.58 -11.72
N LYS A 150 -10.69 -15.20 -11.24
CA LYS A 150 -11.97 -15.27 -11.96
C LYS A 150 -12.63 -13.91 -12.14
N LEU A 151 -12.48 -13.02 -11.14
CA LEU A 151 -12.99 -11.65 -11.18
C LEU A 151 -12.17 -10.73 -12.10
N GLY A 152 -10.98 -11.20 -12.54
CA GLY A 152 -10.08 -10.42 -13.40
C GLY A 152 -9.19 -9.43 -12.66
N CYS A 153 -9.10 -9.55 -11.33
CA CYS A 153 -8.15 -8.79 -10.51
C CYS A 153 -6.70 -9.12 -10.89
N LYS A 154 -5.78 -8.24 -10.49
CA LYS A 154 -4.33 -8.47 -10.66
C LYS A 154 -3.62 -8.84 -9.37
N ALA A 155 -4.27 -8.63 -8.23
CA ALA A 155 -3.70 -8.87 -6.92
C ALA A 155 -4.76 -9.27 -5.90
N VAL A 156 -4.28 -9.81 -4.79
CA VAL A 156 -4.99 -9.83 -3.51
C VAL A 156 -4.15 -9.12 -2.46
N ARG A 157 -4.79 -8.41 -1.53
CA ARG A 157 -4.14 -7.86 -0.35
C ARG A 157 -4.32 -8.81 0.82
N VAL A 158 -3.26 -9.04 1.57
CA VAL A 158 -3.24 -9.87 2.77
C VAL A 158 -2.68 -9.11 3.96
N ASN A 159 -3.11 -9.49 5.16
CA ASN A 159 -2.61 -9.00 6.44
C ASN A 159 -1.68 -10.02 7.10
N LEU A 160 -0.62 -9.56 7.75
CA LEU A 160 0.33 -10.42 8.47
C LEU A 160 0.08 -10.37 9.98
N TYR A 161 -1.14 -10.76 10.40
CA TYR A 161 -1.43 -10.96 11.82
C TYR A 161 -0.86 -12.29 12.33
N GLY A 162 -0.57 -12.35 13.63
CA GLY A 162 -0.10 -13.59 14.27
C GLY A 162 0.80 -13.35 15.47
N SER A 163 2.06 -13.75 15.40
CA SER A 163 3.03 -13.62 16.49
C SER A 163 3.28 -12.16 16.87
N SER A 164 3.45 -11.92 18.16
CA SER A 164 3.98 -10.65 18.69
C SER A 164 5.51 -10.64 18.83
N ASN A 165 6.18 -11.78 18.63
CA ASN A 165 7.64 -11.87 18.61
C ASN A 165 8.14 -11.53 17.18
N PRO A 166 8.98 -10.51 16.99
CA PRO A 166 9.39 -10.07 15.67
C PRO A 166 10.07 -11.14 14.81
N GLN A 167 10.96 -11.95 15.42
CA GLN A 167 11.68 -13.00 14.70
C GLN A 167 10.73 -14.11 14.24
N ARG A 168 9.85 -14.60 15.12
CA ARG A 168 8.87 -15.64 14.78
C ARG A 168 7.81 -15.13 13.79
N TRP A 169 7.40 -13.87 13.95
CA TRP A 169 6.50 -13.21 13.00
C TRP A 169 7.12 -13.17 11.60
N LYS A 170 8.39 -12.74 11.48
CA LYS A 170 9.12 -12.71 10.22
C LYS A 170 9.20 -14.10 9.58
N GLU A 171 9.66 -15.11 10.33
CA GLU A 171 9.79 -16.49 9.83
C GLU A 171 8.45 -17.07 9.33
N ALA A 172 7.37 -16.86 10.09
CA ALA A 172 6.04 -17.32 9.74
C ALA A 172 5.50 -16.59 8.51
N SER A 173 5.69 -15.26 8.45
CA SER A 173 5.28 -14.41 7.33
C SER A 173 5.96 -14.84 6.02
N VAL A 174 7.27 -15.04 6.03
CA VAL A 174 8.04 -15.47 4.85
C VAL A 174 7.50 -16.81 4.33
N LYS A 175 7.30 -17.81 5.20
CA LYS A 175 6.75 -19.12 4.81
C LYS A 175 5.38 -19.01 4.16
N SER A 176 4.48 -18.22 4.76
CA SER A 176 3.12 -18.03 4.23
C SER A 176 3.13 -17.30 2.89
N LEU A 177 3.88 -16.21 2.79
CA LEU A 177 3.96 -15.43 1.55
C LEU A 177 4.61 -16.22 0.41
N MET A 178 5.65 -17.00 0.67
CA MET A 178 6.24 -17.90 -0.34
C MET A 178 5.22 -18.91 -0.85
N SER A 179 4.43 -19.55 0.05
CA SER A 179 3.39 -20.51 -0.33
C SER A 179 2.28 -19.86 -1.15
N LEU A 180 1.76 -18.70 -0.70
CA LEU A 180 0.70 -17.97 -1.39
C LEU A 180 1.17 -17.44 -2.75
N SER A 181 2.38 -16.87 -2.82
CA SER A 181 2.92 -16.33 -4.08
C SER A 181 3.19 -17.43 -5.11
N ALA A 182 3.70 -18.59 -4.68
CA ALA A 182 3.88 -19.75 -5.56
C ALA A 182 2.53 -20.28 -6.10
N TYR A 183 1.48 -20.25 -5.27
CA TYR A 183 0.14 -20.61 -5.70
C TYR A 183 -0.44 -19.59 -6.68
N ALA A 184 -0.38 -18.31 -6.33
CA ALA A 184 -0.95 -17.18 -7.08
C ALA A 184 -0.29 -16.97 -8.44
N ALA A 185 0.99 -17.32 -8.58
CA ALA A 185 1.74 -17.23 -9.84
C ALA A 185 1.08 -18.03 -10.97
N LYS A 186 0.38 -19.14 -10.66
CA LYS A 186 -0.32 -19.98 -11.64
C LYS A 186 -1.44 -19.24 -12.38
N SER A 187 -1.99 -18.20 -11.75
CA SER A 187 -3.10 -17.39 -12.27
C SER A 187 -2.66 -15.92 -12.51
N ASN A 188 -1.36 -15.62 -12.48
CA ASN A 188 -0.80 -14.27 -12.65
C ASN A 188 -1.38 -13.27 -11.63
N ILE A 189 -1.60 -13.70 -10.39
CA ILE A 189 -2.05 -12.87 -9.28
C ILE A 189 -0.85 -12.50 -8.40
N SER A 190 -0.77 -11.24 -8.00
CA SER A 190 0.19 -10.76 -7.00
C SER A 190 -0.38 -10.86 -5.58
N ILE A 191 0.51 -11.16 -4.63
CA ILE A 191 0.23 -11.10 -3.19
C ILE A 191 0.80 -9.80 -2.65
N LEU A 192 -0.06 -8.91 -2.16
CA LEU A 192 0.33 -7.60 -1.65
C LEU A 192 0.12 -7.56 -0.15
N VAL A 193 1.15 -7.12 0.57
CA VAL A 193 1.09 -6.97 2.02
C VAL A 193 0.84 -5.51 2.36
N GLU A 194 -0.20 -5.28 3.16
CA GLU A 194 -0.49 -3.97 3.73
C GLU A 194 0.18 -3.82 5.10
N ASN A 195 0.66 -2.61 5.42
CA ASN A 195 0.94 -2.22 6.80
C ASN A 195 -0.40 -2.02 7.51
N HIS A 196 -0.83 -3.00 8.33
CA HIS A 196 -2.20 -3.05 8.86
C HIS A 196 -2.23 -3.38 10.36
N GLY A 197 -1.54 -2.60 11.17
CA GLY A 197 -1.43 -2.78 12.61
C GLY A 197 -0.39 -3.83 13.04
N GLY A 198 0.03 -3.76 14.29
CA GLY A 198 1.02 -4.68 14.85
C GLY A 198 2.37 -4.58 14.13
N LEU A 199 3.06 -5.72 14.04
CA LEU A 199 4.41 -5.77 13.47
C LEU A 199 4.46 -5.41 11.97
N SER A 200 3.36 -5.57 11.22
CA SER A 200 3.30 -5.13 9.83
C SER A 200 3.34 -3.61 9.68
N SER A 201 2.97 -2.86 10.72
CA SER A 201 3.09 -1.39 10.77
C SER A 201 4.53 -0.90 10.98
N ASN A 202 5.47 -1.78 11.34
CA ASN A 202 6.90 -1.50 11.29
C ASN A 202 7.40 -1.75 9.86
N ALA A 203 7.43 -0.70 9.04
CA ALA A 203 7.78 -0.82 7.63
C ALA A 203 9.17 -1.43 7.41
N GLY A 204 10.16 -1.09 8.25
CA GLY A 204 11.49 -1.69 8.17
C GLY A 204 11.44 -3.21 8.32
N LEU A 205 10.74 -3.73 9.33
CA LEU A 205 10.57 -5.16 9.56
C LEU A 205 9.75 -5.82 8.45
N LEU A 206 8.69 -5.16 7.97
CA LEU A 206 7.90 -5.65 6.85
C LEU A 206 8.75 -5.77 5.58
N MET A 207 9.59 -4.78 5.29
CA MET A 207 10.46 -4.81 4.12
C MET A 207 11.55 -5.90 4.20
N GLU A 208 12.00 -6.26 5.41
CA GLU A 208 12.87 -7.45 5.58
C GLU A 208 12.15 -8.74 5.13
N VAL A 209 10.85 -8.89 5.49
CA VAL A 209 10.04 -10.04 5.03
C VAL A 209 9.92 -10.05 3.50
N ILE A 210 9.55 -8.91 2.90
CA ILE A 210 9.36 -8.80 1.44
C ILE A 210 10.67 -9.07 0.68
N HIS A 211 11.81 -8.58 1.19
CA HIS A 211 13.12 -8.84 0.58
C HIS A 211 13.55 -10.30 0.72
N GLU A 212 13.22 -10.97 1.83
CA GLU A 212 13.53 -12.39 2.03
C GLU A 212 12.67 -13.29 1.12
N VAL A 213 11.39 -12.98 0.94
CA VAL A 213 10.49 -13.66 -0.01
C VAL A 213 11.01 -13.51 -1.45
N ASN A 214 11.44 -12.32 -1.84
CA ASN A 214 12.08 -11.98 -3.11
C ASN A 214 11.42 -12.58 -4.37
N LEU A 215 10.10 -12.58 -4.44
CA LEU A 215 9.31 -13.00 -5.60
C LEU A 215 8.70 -11.78 -6.29
N THR A 216 8.66 -11.79 -7.62
CA THR A 216 8.14 -10.65 -8.41
C THR A 216 6.65 -10.41 -8.22
N ASN A 217 5.89 -11.45 -7.88
CA ASN A 217 4.48 -11.37 -7.57
C ASN A 217 4.19 -11.29 -6.06
N CYS A 218 5.19 -10.91 -5.26
CA CYS A 218 5.03 -10.56 -3.85
C CYS A 218 5.52 -9.13 -3.65
N GLY A 219 4.63 -8.25 -3.20
CA GLY A 219 4.92 -6.83 -3.04
C GLY A 219 4.19 -6.23 -1.86
N THR A 220 4.13 -4.91 -1.85
CA THR A 220 3.47 -4.13 -0.81
C THR A 220 2.26 -3.39 -1.34
N LEU A 221 1.34 -3.09 -0.43
CA LEU A 221 0.27 -2.12 -0.55
C LEU A 221 0.45 -1.11 0.59
N PRO A 222 1.28 -0.05 0.41
CA PRO A 222 1.46 0.97 1.44
C PRO A 222 0.15 1.68 1.75
N ASP A 223 -0.30 1.61 3.01
CA ASP A 223 -1.41 2.39 3.53
C ASP A 223 -0.88 3.65 4.24
N PHE A 224 -1.53 4.79 4.02
CA PHE A 224 -1.06 6.09 4.53
C PHE A 224 -1.27 6.29 6.03
N GLY A 225 -2.15 5.49 6.66
CA GLY A 225 -2.57 5.70 8.05
C GLY A 225 -2.21 4.59 9.02
N ASN A 226 -2.03 3.37 8.56
CA ASN A 226 -1.91 2.17 9.39
C ASN A 226 -0.50 1.94 9.96
N PHE A 227 0.00 2.88 10.78
CA PHE A 227 1.37 2.82 11.34
C PHE A 227 1.41 2.62 12.87
N CYS A 228 0.35 2.07 13.47
CA CYS A 228 0.33 1.72 14.87
C CYS A 228 0.91 0.31 15.11
N ILE A 229 2.07 0.23 15.78
CA ILE A 229 2.75 -1.03 16.10
C ILE A 229 2.17 -1.67 17.36
N ALA A 230 1.94 -0.88 18.40
CA ALA A 230 1.41 -1.40 19.67
C ALA A 230 0.30 -0.50 20.22
N LYS A 231 -0.73 -1.14 20.79
CA LYS A 231 -1.86 -0.47 21.45
C LYS A 231 -1.90 -0.84 22.94
N HIS A 232 -2.38 0.12 23.75
CA HIS A 232 -2.84 -0.12 25.10
C HIS A 232 -4.32 0.28 25.17
N GLY A 233 -5.23 -0.70 25.26
CA GLY A 233 -6.65 -0.49 24.94
C GLY A 233 -6.80 0.00 23.50
N ASP A 234 -7.55 1.07 23.29
CA ASP A 234 -7.76 1.68 21.98
C ASP A 234 -6.68 2.71 21.60
N THR A 235 -5.78 3.05 22.53
CA THR A 235 -4.75 4.06 22.31
C THR A 235 -3.50 3.43 21.70
N CYS A 236 -3.03 3.99 20.60
CA CYS A 236 -1.74 3.62 20.02
C CYS A 236 -0.60 4.19 20.88
N VAL A 237 0.26 3.31 21.38
CA VAL A 237 1.40 3.68 22.27
C VAL A 237 2.75 3.57 21.57
N GLU A 238 2.81 2.88 20.43
CA GLU A 238 4.01 2.79 19.60
C GLU A 238 3.63 2.93 18.13
N THR A 239 4.23 3.89 17.46
CA THR A 239 3.97 4.19 16.04
C THR A 239 5.24 4.16 15.22
N TYR A 240 5.14 3.77 13.96
CA TYR A 240 6.17 4.03 12.95
C TYR A 240 5.92 5.37 12.28
N ASP A 241 6.98 6.05 11.83
CA ASP A 241 6.82 7.26 11.02
C ASP A 241 6.15 6.90 9.68
N LYS A 242 4.96 7.44 9.42
CA LYS A 242 4.15 7.09 8.26
C LYS A 242 4.79 7.49 6.92
N TYR A 243 5.47 8.64 6.87
CA TYR A 243 6.10 9.11 5.64
C TYR A 243 7.34 8.28 5.31
N LYS A 244 8.17 8.01 6.31
CA LYS A 244 9.29 7.09 6.21
C LYS A 244 8.81 5.69 5.82
N GLY A 245 7.75 5.19 6.45
CA GLY A 245 7.21 3.85 6.20
C GLY A 245 6.71 3.70 4.76
N VAL A 246 5.92 4.64 4.27
CA VAL A 246 5.47 4.63 2.86
C VAL A 246 6.69 4.71 1.93
N GLN A 247 7.65 5.60 2.20
CA GLN A 247 8.86 5.72 1.39
C GLN A 247 9.66 4.41 1.30
N GLU A 248 9.78 3.67 2.41
CA GLU A 248 10.47 2.37 2.45
C GLU A 248 9.72 1.29 1.67
N MET A 249 8.37 1.31 1.68
CA MET A 249 7.54 0.31 1.02
C MET A 249 7.34 0.55 -0.48
N MET A 250 7.39 1.82 -0.94
CA MET A 250 7.14 2.19 -2.35
C MET A 250 7.96 1.42 -3.40
N PRO A 251 9.25 1.07 -3.18
CA PRO A 251 10.02 0.31 -4.18
C PRO A 251 9.44 -1.08 -4.51
N LYS A 252 8.56 -1.61 -3.68
CA LYS A 252 7.87 -2.90 -3.88
C LYS A 252 6.34 -2.75 -3.99
N ALA A 253 5.84 -1.52 -4.04
CA ALA A 253 4.42 -1.24 -4.12
C ALA A 253 3.83 -1.63 -5.49
N GLN A 254 2.74 -2.37 -5.48
CA GLN A 254 1.94 -2.71 -6.65
C GLN A 254 0.50 -2.20 -6.55
N ALA A 255 0.10 -1.73 -5.38
CA ALA A 255 -1.08 -0.92 -5.10
C ALA A 255 -0.73 0.07 -3.98
N VAL A 256 -1.55 1.09 -3.76
CA VAL A 256 -1.40 2.10 -2.69
C VAL A 256 -2.76 2.36 -2.08
N SER A 257 -2.88 2.36 -0.75
CA SER A 257 -4.08 2.76 -0.03
C SER A 257 -3.94 4.20 0.45
N ALA A 258 -4.66 5.11 -0.19
CA ALA A 258 -4.77 6.50 0.21
C ALA A 258 -5.80 6.63 1.33
N LYS A 259 -5.45 6.11 2.52
CA LYS A 259 -6.26 6.24 3.71
C LYS A 259 -6.42 7.70 4.09
N SER A 260 -7.63 8.06 4.48
CA SER A 260 -7.96 9.38 5.00
C SER A 260 -8.96 9.27 6.14
N TYR A 261 -8.98 10.29 6.95
CA TYR A 261 -9.89 10.42 8.08
C TYR A 261 -10.76 11.67 7.90
N ASP A 262 -10.61 12.67 8.74
CA ASP A 262 -11.42 13.88 8.69
C ASP A 262 -10.68 15.04 8.02
N PHE A 263 -11.43 16.05 7.62
CA PHE A 263 -10.93 17.21 6.89
C PHE A 263 -11.22 18.50 7.68
N ASP A 264 -10.28 19.45 7.59
CA ASP A 264 -10.48 20.79 8.14
C ASP A 264 -11.35 21.67 7.23
N ALA A 265 -11.61 22.93 7.66
CA ALA A 265 -12.41 23.87 6.91
C ALA A 265 -11.80 24.24 5.52
N ASP A 266 -10.49 24.05 5.35
CA ASP A 266 -9.79 24.30 4.10
C ASP A 266 -9.74 23.03 3.20
N GLY A 267 -10.35 21.94 3.66
CA GLY A 267 -10.39 20.64 2.96
C GLY A 267 -9.07 19.88 3.03
N LYS A 268 -8.19 20.17 4.00
CA LYS A 268 -6.97 19.39 4.24
C LYS A 268 -7.28 18.25 5.17
N GLU A 269 -6.69 17.09 4.91
CA GLU A 269 -6.77 15.94 5.81
C GLU A 269 -6.07 16.25 7.14
N THR A 270 -6.69 15.87 8.26
CA THR A 270 -6.28 16.34 9.61
C THR A 270 -5.15 15.55 10.25
N LYS A 271 -4.91 14.31 9.80
CA LYS A 271 -3.91 13.39 10.37
C LYS A 271 -2.73 13.10 9.43
N ILE A 272 -2.91 13.33 8.13
CA ILE A 272 -1.95 12.99 7.08
C ILE A 272 -1.71 14.22 6.20
N ASP A 273 -0.47 14.66 6.09
CA ASP A 273 -0.08 15.66 5.09
C ASP A 273 -0.08 15.00 3.70
N TYR A 274 -1.19 15.18 2.97
CA TYR A 274 -1.39 14.59 1.65
C TYR A 274 -0.43 15.14 0.59
N GLU A 275 0.00 16.40 0.70
CA GLU A 275 0.99 16.97 -0.21
C GLU A 275 2.34 16.25 -0.07
N TRP A 276 2.78 16.03 1.16
CA TRP A 276 4.02 15.29 1.40
C TRP A 276 3.88 13.82 1.03
N MET A 277 2.79 13.17 1.45
CA MET A 277 2.55 11.74 1.18
C MET A 277 2.51 11.44 -0.33
N LEU A 278 1.76 12.22 -1.09
CA LEU A 278 1.65 12.02 -2.54
C LEU A 278 2.94 12.42 -3.28
N ARG A 279 3.75 13.31 -2.72
CA ARG A 279 5.10 13.55 -3.25
C ARG A 279 5.97 12.29 -3.15
N ILE A 280 5.92 11.55 -2.03
CA ILE A 280 6.64 10.27 -1.88
C ILE A 280 6.20 9.27 -2.96
N VAL A 281 4.88 9.12 -3.16
CA VAL A 281 4.33 8.23 -4.18
C VAL A 281 4.80 8.62 -5.59
N ARG A 282 4.79 9.92 -5.90
CA ARG A 282 5.22 10.45 -7.19
C ARG A 282 6.73 10.30 -7.43
N GLU A 283 7.56 10.54 -6.40
CA GLU A 283 9.02 10.40 -6.47
C GLU A 283 9.46 8.94 -6.63
N ALA A 284 8.60 7.99 -6.29
CA ALA A 284 8.80 6.57 -6.56
C ALA A 284 8.40 6.13 -7.97
N ASP A 285 8.04 7.07 -8.87
CA ASP A 285 7.56 6.81 -10.24
C ASP A 285 6.40 5.79 -10.29
N TYR A 286 5.54 5.78 -9.27
CA TYR A 286 4.43 4.86 -9.18
C TYR A 286 3.36 5.18 -10.24
N THR A 287 2.90 4.15 -10.95
CA THR A 287 1.94 4.25 -12.08
C THR A 287 0.71 3.35 -11.92
N GLY A 288 0.59 2.66 -10.79
CA GLY A 288 -0.55 1.80 -10.48
C GLY A 288 -1.79 2.56 -10.01
N TYR A 289 -2.78 1.81 -9.56
CA TYR A 289 -3.98 2.37 -8.93
C TYR A 289 -3.65 2.92 -7.54
N ILE A 290 -4.22 4.09 -7.22
CA ILE A 290 -4.29 4.62 -5.86
C ILE A 290 -5.71 4.39 -5.37
N GLY A 291 -5.86 3.49 -4.41
CA GLY A 291 -7.13 3.14 -3.77
C GLY A 291 -7.50 4.17 -2.71
N ILE A 292 -8.69 4.76 -2.81
CA ILE A 292 -9.19 5.67 -1.78
C ILE A 292 -9.87 4.85 -0.68
N GLU A 293 -9.41 5.05 0.56
CA GLU A 293 -9.98 4.42 1.74
C GLU A 293 -10.26 5.47 2.83
N TYR A 294 -11.51 5.93 2.86
CA TYR A 294 -11.97 6.91 3.84
C TYR A 294 -12.49 6.22 5.10
N GLU A 295 -11.97 6.62 6.26
CA GLU A 295 -12.36 6.13 7.59
C GLU A 295 -12.69 7.27 8.59
N GLY A 296 -13.07 8.43 8.08
CA GLY A 296 -13.47 9.55 8.93
C GLY A 296 -14.80 9.34 9.65
N GLU A 297 -15.06 10.21 10.61
CA GLU A 297 -16.28 10.13 11.44
C GLU A 297 -17.22 11.31 11.27
N HIS A 298 -16.73 12.44 10.72
CA HIS A 298 -17.50 13.69 10.67
C HIS A 298 -18.24 13.89 9.35
N LEU A 299 -17.82 13.24 8.25
CA LEU A 299 -18.49 13.34 6.96
C LEU A 299 -19.20 12.02 6.61
N ALA A 300 -20.25 12.14 5.79
CA ALA A 300 -20.79 10.97 5.12
C ALA A 300 -19.69 10.30 4.26
N ALA A 301 -19.77 8.98 4.08
CA ALA A 301 -18.76 8.22 3.36
C ALA A 301 -18.46 8.80 1.97
N GLU A 302 -19.50 9.10 1.19
CA GLU A 302 -19.36 9.65 -0.16
C GLU A 302 -18.65 11.01 -0.17
N ASP A 303 -18.96 11.89 0.78
CA ASP A 303 -18.30 13.19 0.90
C ASP A 303 -16.82 13.04 1.25
N GLY A 304 -16.50 12.20 2.24
CA GLY A 304 -15.12 11.93 2.62
C GLY A 304 -14.30 11.30 1.49
N ILE A 305 -14.87 10.35 0.75
CA ILE A 305 -14.28 9.76 -0.46
C ILE A 305 -13.97 10.85 -1.50
N LEU A 306 -14.92 11.75 -1.76
CA LEU A 306 -14.74 12.84 -2.72
C LEU A 306 -13.72 13.88 -2.25
N HIS A 307 -13.63 14.16 -0.94
CA HIS A 307 -12.57 15.02 -0.39
C HIS A 307 -11.19 14.41 -0.60
N THR A 308 -11.03 13.12 -0.31
CA THR A 308 -9.78 12.39 -0.54
C THR A 308 -9.40 12.41 -2.03
N LYS A 309 -10.37 12.17 -2.91
CA LYS A 309 -10.17 12.21 -4.37
C LYS A 309 -9.63 13.57 -4.83
N ARG A 310 -10.22 14.67 -4.36
CA ARG A 310 -9.74 16.03 -4.68
C ARG A 310 -8.32 16.28 -4.21
N LEU A 311 -7.91 15.77 -3.04
CA LEU A 311 -6.54 15.90 -2.56
C LEU A 311 -5.55 15.16 -3.46
N ILE A 312 -5.89 13.95 -3.90
CA ILE A 312 -5.03 13.19 -4.82
C ILE A 312 -4.92 13.91 -6.16
N GLU A 313 -6.04 14.34 -6.75
CA GLU A 313 -6.07 15.07 -8.02
C GLU A 313 -5.31 16.41 -7.96
N LYS A 314 -5.25 17.04 -6.78
CA LYS A 314 -4.52 18.29 -6.57
C LYS A 314 -3.00 18.11 -6.53
N TYR A 315 -2.50 17.02 -5.94
CA TYR A 315 -1.09 16.85 -5.62
C TYR A 315 -0.35 15.83 -6.51
N MET A 316 -1.04 15.05 -7.33
CA MET A 316 -0.47 14.11 -8.30
C MET A 316 -0.46 14.70 -9.70
#